data_66a0860688fdc701a518d7760ca831a4
#
_entry.id   66a0860688fdc701a518d7760ca831a4
#
_cell.length_a   1.000
_cell.length_b   1.000
_cell.length_c   1.000
_cell.angle_alpha   90.00
_cell.angle_beta   90.00
_cell.angle_gamma   90.00
#
_symmetry.space_group_name_H-M   'P 1'
#
loop_
_entity.id
_entity.type
_entity.pdbx_description
1 polymer ?
#
loop_
_entity_poly.entity_id
_entity_poly.type
_entity_poly.pdbx_seq_one_letter_code
_entity_poly.pdbx_strand_id
1 'polypeptide(L)'
;MERMRSELEQLAQRVIARYHLDPLSADETAQYVRHRLTVAGLTSELPFDAPALARIHALARGIPRRINLLCDRALLGAYGSGRKRVDSAIVERAAAETLGLAAPAPPRARLRGRWRIAAALLLGATLGAALALAATFLLR
;
A
#
# COMPACT_ATOMS: atom_id res chain seq x y z
N MET A 1 -16.33 -29.51 -35.75
CA MET A 1 -15.04 -28.88 -35.38
C MET A 1 -14.50 -27.95 -36.47
N GLU A 2 -14.65 -28.26 -37.74
CA GLU A 2 -14.21 -27.41 -38.87
C GLU A 2 -14.97 -26.09 -39.01
N ARG A 3 -16.29 -26.07 -38.83
CA ARG A 3 -17.08 -24.81 -38.85
C ARG A 3 -16.63 -23.77 -37.86
N MET A 4 -16.30 -24.19 -36.65
CA MET A 4 -15.84 -23.28 -35.59
C MET A 4 -14.45 -22.73 -35.88
N ARG A 5 -13.59 -23.48 -36.57
CA ARG A 5 -12.28 -22.98 -37.03
C ARG A 5 -12.41 -21.93 -38.12
N SER A 6 -13.27 -22.15 -39.10
CA SER A 6 -13.49 -21.22 -40.22
C SER A 6 -14.12 -19.90 -39.74
N GLU A 7 -15.04 -19.95 -38.78
CA GLU A 7 -15.62 -18.73 -38.17
C GLU A 7 -14.58 -17.95 -37.34
N LEU A 8 -13.70 -18.67 -36.63
CA LEU A 8 -12.60 -18.02 -35.89
C LEU A 8 -11.53 -17.39 -36.82
N GLU A 9 -11.26 -18.02 -37.95
CA GLU A 9 -10.38 -17.47 -38.98
C GLU A 9 -10.98 -16.26 -39.66
N GLN A 10 -12.28 -16.25 -39.97
CA GLN A 10 -12.97 -15.06 -40.49
C GLN A 10 -13.02 -13.90 -39.49
N LEU A 11 -13.20 -14.21 -38.21
CA LEU A 11 -13.11 -13.18 -37.15
C LEU A 11 -11.67 -12.65 -36.98
N ALA A 12 -10.67 -13.54 -37.07
CA ALA A 12 -9.26 -13.13 -37.00
C ALA A 12 -8.84 -12.22 -38.16
N GLN A 13 -9.39 -12.44 -39.38
CA GLN A 13 -9.15 -11.59 -40.54
C GLN A 13 -9.83 -10.22 -40.45
N ARG A 14 -10.89 -10.07 -39.66
CA ARG A 14 -11.56 -8.78 -39.42
C ARG A 14 -10.86 -7.93 -38.36
N VAL A 15 -9.98 -8.51 -37.56
CA VAL A 15 -9.13 -7.79 -36.62
C VAL A 15 -7.91 -7.25 -37.37
N ILE A 16 -8.13 -6.27 -38.26
CA ILE A 16 -7.11 -5.70 -39.17
C ILE A 16 -6.09 -4.81 -38.44
N ALA A 17 -6.32 -4.45 -37.18
CA ALA A 17 -5.39 -3.64 -36.42
C ALA A 17 -5.16 -4.20 -35.01
N ARG A 18 -4.07 -4.95 -34.83
CA ARG A 18 -3.50 -5.19 -33.51
C ARG A 18 -2.76 -3.93 -33.11
N TYR A 19 -3.44 -2.97 -32.50
CA TYR A 19 -2.76 -1.88 -31.82
C TYR A 19 -2.03 -2.47 -30.60
N HIS A 20 -0.71 -2.49 -30.67
CA HIS A 20 0.12 -2.72 -29.50
C HIS A 20 0.12 -1.39 -28.74
N LEU A 21 -0.69 -1.31 -27.68
CA LEU A 21 -0.63 -0.17 -26.78
C LEU A 21 0.58 -0.38 -25.87
N ASP A 22 1.54 0.52 -25.98
CA ASP A 22 2.68 0.54 -25.07
C ASP A 22 2.22 0.76 -23.63
N PRO A 23 2.93 0.19 -22.64
CA PRO A 23 2.66 0.46 -21.25
C PRO A 23 2.82 1.95 -20.93
N LEU A 24 1.94 2.48 -20.08
CA LEU A 24 2.03 3.85 -19.62
C LEU A 24 3.35 4.09 -18.87
N SER A 25 3.99 5.22 -19.12
CA SER A 25 5.10 5.74 -18.32
C SER A 25 4.65 6.09 -16.90
N ALA A 26 5.59 6.45 -16.01
CA ALA A 26 5.27 6.84 -14.64
C ALA A 26 4.39 8.10 -14.60
N ASP A 27 4.71 9.10 -15.41
CA ASP A 27 3.96 10.35 -15.50
C ASP A 27 2.55 10.14 -16.09
N GLU A 28 2.45 9.35 -17.15
CA GLU A 28 1.16 8.98 -17.74
C GLU A 28 0.32 8.15 -16.77
N THR A 29 0.94 7.27 -15.97
CA THR A 29 0.24 6.53 -14.92
C THR A 29 -0.37 7.48 -13.89
N ALA A 30 0.37 8.49 -13.44
CA ALA A 30 -0.14 9.48 -12.49
C ALA A 30 -1.28 10.31 -13.08
N GLN A 31 -1.15 10.75 -14.33
CA GLN A 31 -2.21 11.47 -15.05
C GLN A 31 -3.45 10.60 -15.26
N TYR A 32 -3.26 9.34 -15.64
CA TYR A 32 -4.33 8.38 -15.82
C TYR A 32 -5.13 8.16 -14.53
N VAL A 33 -4.46 7.94 -13.39
CA VAL A 33 -5.12 7.77 -12.09
C VAL A 33 -5.91 9.03 -11.72
N ARG A 34 -5.31 10.23 -11.91
CA ARG A 34 -6.00 11.50 -11.67
C ARG A 34 -7.24 11.62 -12.53
N HIS A 35 -7.12 11.41 -13.82
CA HIS A 35 -8.24 11.51 -14.77
C HIS A 35 -9.38 10.56 -14.39
N ARG A 36 -9.06 9.29 -14.09
CA ARG A 36 -10.05 8.29 -13.68
C ARG A 36 -10.84 8.71 -12.44
N LEU A 37 -10.15 9.23 -11.43
CA LEU A 37 -10.80 9.68 -10.20
C LEU A 37 -11.62 10.95 -10.41
N THR A 38 -11.17 11.88 -11.26
CA THR A 38 -11.95 13.06 -11.63
C THR A 38 -13.25 12.66 -12.34
N VAL A 39 -13.19 11.72 -13.29
CA VAL A 39 -14.38 11.18 -13.97
C VAL A 39 -15.31 10.47 -12.99
N ALA A 40 -14.76 9.83 -11.96
CA ALA A 40 -15.53 9.21 -10.88
C ALA A 40 -16.10 10.20 -9.85
N GLY A 41 -15.90 11.53 -10.05
CA GLY A 41 -16.47 12.57 -9.20
C GLY A 41 -15.52 13.13 -8.13
N LEU A 42 -14.23 12.83 -8.19
CA LEU A 42 -13.26 13.44 -7.28
C LEU A 42 -13.14 14.95 -7.58
N THR A 43 -13.57 15.78 -6.65
CA THR A 43 -13.46 17.25 -6.72
C THR A 43 -12.37 17.82 -5.83
N SER A 44 -11.78 16.97 -4.98
CA SER A 44 -10.75 17.33 -4.00
C SER A 44 -9.35 16.91 -4.47
N GLU A 45 -8.37 17.07 -3.59
CA GLU A 45 -7.00 16.63 -3.82
C GLU A 45 -6.92 15.11 -4.03
N LEU A 46 -5.99 14.68 -4.89
CA LEU A 46 -5.76 13.26 -5.18
C LEU A 46 -5.42 12.50 -3.87
N PRO A 47 -6.12 11.40 -3.55
CA PRO A 47 -5.90 10.67 -2.30
C PRO A 47 -4.58 9.87 -2.28
N PHE A 48 -3.86 9.79 -3.39
CA PHE A 48 -2.57 9.11 -3.50
C PHE A 48 -1.42 10.12 -3.37
N ASP A 49 -0.43 9.82 -2.53
CA ASP A 49 0.82 10.58 -2.51
C ASP A 49 1.74 10.20 -3.69
N ALA A 50 2.77 11.01 -3.95
CA ALA A 50 3.68 10.76 -5.06
C ALA A 50 4.44 9.41 -4.95
N PRO A 51 4.93 8.98 -3.77
CA PRO A 51 5.50 7.64 -3.59
C PRO A 51 4.51 6.51 -3.90
N ALA A 52 3.22 6.65 -3.54
CA ALA A 52 2.21 5.65 -3.86
C ALA A 52 1.98 5.52 -5.37
N LEU A 53 1.89 6.64 -6.09
CA LEU A 53 1.75 6.62 -7.55
C LEU A 53 2.94 5.99 -8.24
N ALA A 54 4.16 6.32 -7.83
CA ALA A 54 5.38 5.69 -8.34
C ALA A 54 5.37 4.18 -8.07
N ARG A 55 4.90 3.77 -6.90
CA ARG A 55 4.81 2.35 -6.55
C ARG A 55 3.74 1.61 -7.35
N ILE A 56 2.58 2.22 -7.58
CA ILE A 56 1.53 1.68 -8.46
C ILE A 56 2.10 1.44 -9.87
N HIS A 57 2.80 2.43 -10.44
CA HIS A 57 3.43 2.27 -11.76
C HIS A 57 4.40 1.09 -11.79
N ALA A 58 5.32 1.01 -10.83
CA ALA A 58 6.32 -0.07 -10.75
C ALA A 58 5.69 -1.46 -10.66
N LEU A 59 4.62 -1.63 -9.88
CA LEU A 59 3.94 -2.91 -9.69
C LEU A 59 3.00 -3.26 -10.86
N ALA A 60 2.29 -2.26 -11.40
CA ALA A 60 1.40 -2.43 -12.54
C ALA A 60 2.15 -2.55 -13.88
N ARG A 61 3.42 -2.10 -13.94
CA ARG A 61 4.23 -2.01 -15.16
C ARG A 61 3.54 -1.21 -16.26
N GLY A 62 2.86 -0.12 -15.90
CA GLY A 62 2.15 0.73 -16.85
C GLY A 62 0.89 0.12 -17.47
N ILE A 63 0.44 -1.05 -17.04
CA ILE A 63 -0.73 -1.73 -17.61
C ILE A 63 -2.02 -1.18 -16.97
N PRO A 64 -2.93 -0.51 -17.73
CA PRO A 64 -4.10 0.19 -17.18
C PRO A 64 -4.99 -0.68 -16.30
N ARG A 65 -5.23 -1.93 -16.72
CA ARG A 65 -6.05 -2.87 -15.92
C ARG A 65 -5.44 -3.15 -14.54
N ARG A 66 -4.10 -3.31 -14.46
CA ARG A 66 -3.40 -3.52 -13.18
C ARG A 66 -3.38 -2.25 -12.33
N ILE A 67 -3.22 -1.08 -12.97
CA ILE A 67 -3.29 0.22 -12.29
C ILE A 67 -4.65 0.36 -11.61
N ASN A 68 -5.75 0.14 -12.34
CA ASN A 68 -7.10 0.22 -11.77
C ASN A 68 -7.27 -0.73 -10.58
N LEU A 69 -6.90 -2.00 -10.74
CA LEU A 69 -7.03 -3.00 -9.69
C LEU A 69 -6.26 -2.61 -8.41
N LEU A 70 -5.03 -2.10 -8.57
CA LEU A 70 -4.23 -1.64 -7.43
C LEU A 70 -4.82 -0.39 -6.78
N CYS A 71 -5.29 0.58 -7.56
CA CYS A 71 -5.92 1.80 -7.05
C CYS A 71 -7.19 1.48 -6.27
N ASP A 72 -8.07 0.67 -6.82
CA ASP A 72 -9.33 0.28 -6.17
C ASP A 72 -9.06 -0.42 -4.83
N ARG A 73 -8.14 -1.38 -4.81
CA ARG A 73 -7.79 -2.11 -3.59
C ARG A 73 -7.08 -1.23 -2.57
N ALA A 74 -6.21 -0.34 -3.01
CA ALA A 74 -5.51 0.60 -2.12
C ALA A 74 -6.47 1.62 -1.49
N LEU A 75 -7.43 2.14 -2.26
CA LEU A 75 -8.49 3.02 -1.74
C LEU A 75 -9.36 2.31 -0.71
N LEU A 76 -9.76 1.07 -1.00
CA LEU A 76 -10.53 0.25 -0.06
C LEU A 76 -9.73 -0.01 1.22
N GLY A 77 -8.44 -0.32 1.11
CA GLY A 77 -7.54 -0.53 2.25
C GLY A 77 -7.34 0.73 3.10
N ALA A 78 -7.24 1.90 2.47
CA ALA A 78 -7.17 3.18 3.16
C ALA A 78 -8.48 3.47 3.91
N TYR A 79 -9.61 3.30 3.25
CA TYR A 79 -10.94 3.47 3.85
C TYR A 79 -11.14 2.56 5.06
N GLY A 80 -10.88 1.26 4.93
CA GLY A 80 -10.99 0.29 6.01
C GLY A 80 -10.05 0.55 7.20
N SER A 81 -8.94 1.29 6.96
CA SER A 81 -7.99 1.72 8.00
C SER A 81 -8.27 3.12 8.56
N GLY A 82 -9.36 3.77 8.15
CA GLY A 82 -9.69 5.15 8.55
C GLY A 82 -8.71 6.22 8.04
N ARG A 83 -7.94 5.92 6.99
CA ARG A 83 -6.95 6.83 6.42
C ARG A 83 -7.55 7.62 5.25
N LYS A 84 -7.28 8.92 5.23
CA LYS A 84 -7.71 9.82 4.14
C LYS A 84 -6.78 9.81 2.92
N ARG A 85 -5.57 9.30 3.07
CA ARG A 85 -4.54 9.24 2.01
C ARG A 85 -3.98 7.84 1.88
N VAL A 86 -3.62 7.49 0.66
CA VAL A 86 -2.97 6.23 0.28
C VAL A 86 -1.47 6.48 0.18
N ASP A 87 -0.70 5.81 1.01
CA ASP A 87 0.76 5.77 0.97
C ASP A 87 1.28 4.50 0.27
N SER A 88 2.58 4.44 0.04
CA SER A 88 3.22 3.28 -0.60
C SER A 88 3.02 1.97 0.18
N ALA A 89 2.89 2.02 1.51
CA ALA A 89 2.67 0.83 2.33
C ALA A 89 1.28 0.24 2.13
N ILE A 90 0.27 1.08 1.89
CA ILE A 90 -1.09 0.63 1.54
C ILE A 90 -1.08 -0.02 0.15
N VAL A 91 -0.37 0.60 -0.82
CA VAL A 91 -0.23 0.04 -2.17
C VAL A 91 0.46 -1.33 -2.15
N GLU A 92 1.50 -1.51 -1.34
CA GLU A 92 2.17 -2.80 -1.18
C GLU A 92 1.22 -3.90 -0.66
N ARG A 93 0.40 -3.58 0.33
CA ARG A 93 -0.60 -4.53 0.84
C ARG A 93 -1.65 -4.85 -0.22
N ALA A 94 -2.14 -3.83 -0.93
CA ALA A 94 -3.06 -4.03 -2.04
C ALA A 94 -2.47 -4.94 -3.12
N ALA A 95 -1.19 -4.78 -3.45
CA ALA A 95 -0.49 -5.60 -4.42
C ALA A 95 -0.32 -7.06 -3.96
N ALA A 96 -0.02 -7.27 -2.68
CA ALA A 96 0.05 -8.61 -2.11
C ALA A 96 -1.28 -9.37 -2.26
N GLU A 97 -2.38 -8.68 -2.01
CA GLU A 97 -3.72 -9.25 -2.09
C GLU A 97 -4.19 -9.51 -3.54
N THR A 98 -3.81 -8.63 -4.48
CA THR A 98 -4.37 -8.65 -5.85
C THR A 98 -3.48 -9.32 -6.87
N LEU A 99 -2.15 -9.22 -6.70
CA LEU A 99 -1.16 -9.74 -7.64
C LEU A 99 -0.46 -11.00 -7.13
N GLY A 100 -0.82 -11.49 -5.94
CA GLY A 100 -0.17 -12.64 -5.31
C GLY A 100 1.32 -12.39 -4.99
N LEU A 101 1.72 -11.13 -4.89
CA LEU A 101 3.08 -10.76 -4.50
C LEU A 101 3.26 -11.00 -3.01
N ALA A 102 4.48 -11.36 -2.58
CA ALA A 102 4.76 -11.51 -1.17
C ALA A 102 4.41 -10.21 -0.43
N ALA A 103 3.54 -10.30 0.58
CA ALA A 103 3.20 -9.15 1.40
C ALA A 103 4.49 -8.59 2.02
N PRO A 104 4.71 -7.26 2.01
CA PRO A 104 5.82 -6.67 2.73
C PRO A 104 5.69 -7.11 4.19
N ALA A 105 6.79 -7.58 4.77
CA ALA A 105 6.81 -7.91 6.18
C ALA A 105 6.26 -6.72 6.97
N PRO A 106 5.33 -6.94 7.92
CA PRO A 106 4.76 -5.85 8.70
C PRO A 106 5.94 -5.03 9.25
N PRO A 107 5.88 -3.68 9.21
CA PRO A 107 6.93 -2.87 9.78
C PRO A 107 7.10 -3.37 11.21
N ARG A 108 8.28 -3.92 11.51
CA ARG A 108 8.60 -4.34 12.87
C ARG A 108 8.33 -3.13 13.72
N ALA A 109 7.17 -3.13 14.39
CA ALA A 109 6.80 -2.08 15.32
C ALA A 109 8.04 -1.89 16.20
N ARG A 110 8.66 -0.72 16.09
CA ARG A 110 9.89 -0.43 16.82
C ARG A 110 9.53 -0.59 18.28
N LEU A 111 9.92 -1.71 18.85
CA LEU A 111 9.83 -2.02 20.29
C LEU A 111 10.58 -0.99 21.17
N ARG A 112 11.09 0.08 20.54
CA ARG A 112 11.81 1.18 21.22
C ARG A 112 11.01 1.87 22.33
N GLY A 113 9.66 1.86 22.25
CA GLY A 113 8.83 2.44 23.32
C GLY A 113 8.76 1.55 24.57
N ARG A 114 8.71 0.24 24.41
CA ARG A 114 8.55 -0.69 25.53
C ARG A 114 9.81 -0.79 26.39
N TRP A 115 10.98 -0.66 25.80
CA TRP A 115 12.24 -0.68 26.53
C TRP A 115 12.42 0.57 27.41
N ARG A 116 11.93 1.72 26.96
CA ARG A 116 11.97 2.96 27.75
C ARG A 116 11.06 2.86 28.97
N ILE A 117 9.89 2.25 28.84
CA ILE A 117 8.96 2.02 29.96
C ILE A 117 9.54 0.98 30.92
N ALA A 118 10.10 -0.12 30.43
CA ALA A 118 10.74 -1.14 31.25
C ALA A 118 11.97 -0.58 32.00
N ALA A 119 12.79 0.24 31.35
CA ALA A 119 13.94 0.90 31.96
C ALA A 119 13.51 1.90 33.06
N ALA A 120 12.44 2.68 32.83
CA ALA A 120 11.91 3.63 33.82
C ALA A 120 11.33 2.89 35.06
N LEU A 121 10.66 1.76 34.86
CA LEU A 121 10.12 0.95 35.96
C LEU A 121 11.24 0.31 36.79
N LEU A 122 12.31 -0.18 36.16
CA LEU A 122 13.46 -0.74 36.85
C LEU A 122 14.22 0.35 37.66
N LEU A 123 14.42 1.56 37.08
CA LEU A 123 15.04 2.67 37.80
C LEU A 123 14.19 3.11 39.01
N GLY A 124 12.85 3.18 38.85
CA GLY A 124 11.95 3.53 39.95
C GLY A 124 11.97 2.50 41.08
N ALA A 125 12.02 1.20 40.77
CA ALA A 125 12.08 0.13 41.76
C ALA A 125 13.38 0.12 42.54
N THR A 126 14.54 0.37 41.91
CA THR A 126 15.84 0.43 42.57
C THR A 126 15.95 1.66 43.48
N LEU A 127 15.45 2.82 43.03
CA LEU A 127 15.47 4.04 43.85
C LEU A 127 14.54 3.92 45.05
N GLY A 128 13.36 3.32 44.89
CA GLY A 128 12.43 3.05 45.98
C GLY A 128 13.01 2.11 47.04
N ALA A 129 13.68 1.01 46.62
CA ALA A 129 14.33 0.09 47.52
C ALA A 129 15.49 0.73 48.30
N ALA A 130 16.30 1.59 47.66
CA ALA A 130 17.38 2.30 48.29
C ALA A 130 16.88 3.28 49.37
N LEU A 131 15.79 4.03 49.08
CA LEU A 131 15.17 4.94 50.04
C LEU A 131 14.57 4.21 51.24
N ALA A 132 13.93 3.06 51.03
CA ALA A 132 13.35 2.24 52.10
C ALA A 132 14.46 1.69 53.02
N LEU A 133 15.58 1.22 52.48
CA LEU A 133 16.75 0.78 53.25
C LEU A 133 17.40 1.92 54.04
N ALA A 134 17.53 3.09 53.45
CA ALA A 134 18.07 4.27 54.16
C ALA A 134 17.17 4.70 55.34
N ALA A 135 15.85 4.71 55.14
CA ALA A 135 14.88 5.03 56.18
C ALA A 135 14.93 4.03 57.37
N THR A 136 15.05 2.73 57.08
CA THR A 136 15.18 1.71 58.16
C THR A 136 16.51 1.83 58.91
N PHE A 137 17.58 2.30 58.27
CA PHE A 137 18.86 2.50 58.92
C PHE A 137 18.88 3.78 59.80
N LEU A 138 18.16 4.84 59.42
CA LEU A 138 18.09 6.07 60.21
C LEU A 138 17.18 5.98 61.44
N LEU A 139 16.22 5.04 61.45
CA LEU A 139 15.25 4.84 62.54
C LEU A 139 15.71 3.81 63.58
N ARG A 140 16.92 3.31 63.46
CA ARG A 140 17.52 2.34 64.37
C ARG A 140 18.67 2.97 65.17
#